data_36a7ddf8ab866bc879e834432ff02d80
#
_entry.id   36a7ddf8ab866bc879e834432ff02d80
#
_cell.length_a   1.000
_cell.length_b   1.000
_cell.length_c   1.000
_cell.angle_alpha   90.00
_cell.angle_beta   90.00
_cell.angle_gamma   90.00
#
_symmetry.space_group_name_H-M   'P 1'
#
loop_
_entity.id
_entity.type
_entity.pdbx_description
1 polymer ?
#
loop_
_entity_poly.entity_id
_entity_poly.type
_entity_poly.pdbx_seq_one_letter_code
_entity_poly.pdbx_strand_id
1 'polypeptide(L)'
;MEEDLLRRAADLAERCERTATVTSTAFLTPAEQYALTNWARHRDCTLVLHGGGEGCERRAAFFLPFYLTAEDFDPAEHLRAVHFSAPFGAPGHRDYLGAILGLGIRREWVGDILVQDHGAYVFCLPSVAPALLELEQVGRTGVKAAAAELAAVPVPERKVRPVTFTVQSARLDAVVSGMFRLSRT
;
A
#
# COMPACT_ATOMS: atom_id res chain seq x y z
N MET A 1 -17.91 -8.77 -1.10
CA MET A 1 -16.55 -8.21 -0.89
C MET A 1 -16.50 -6.70 -1.19
N GLU A 2 -16.82 -6.24 -2.40
CA GLU A 2 -16.90 -4.80 -2.74
C GLU A 2 -17.99 -4.06 -1.95
N GLU A 3 -19.16 -4.62 -1.85
CA GLU A 3 -20.30 -4.07 -1.08
C GLU A 3 -19.95 -3.90 0.42
N ASP A 4 -19.23 -4.83 1.01
CA ASP A 4 -18.76 -4.73 2.42
C ASP A 4 -17.73 -3.62 2.59
N LEU A 5 -16.84 -3.43 1.61
CA LEU A 5 -15.88 -2.33 1.60
C LEU A 5 -16.63 -0.99 1.58
N LEU A 6 -17.58 -0.83 0.67
CA LEU A 6 -18.32 0.42 0.50
C LEU A 6 -19.22 0.74 1.71
N ARG A 7 -19.80 -0.28 2.35
CA ARG A 7 -20.54 -0.11 3.60
C ARG A 7 -19.62 0.39 4.72
N ARG A 8 -18.45 -0.24 4.93
CA ARG A 8 -17.45 0.21 5.91
C ARG A 8 -16.95 1.62 5.62
N ALA A 9 -16.79 1.95 4.33
CA ALA A 9 -16.39 3.29 3.93
C ALA A 9 -17.44 4.33 4.31
N ALA A 10 -18.73 4.02 4.13
CA ALA A 10 -19.82 4.90 4.56
C ALA A 10 -19.80 5.13 6.07
N ASP A 11 -19.63 4.06 6.86
CA ASP A 11 -19.53 4.14 8.33
C ASP A 11 -18.31 4.99 8.77
N LEU A 12 -17.18 4.87 8.05
CA LEU A 12 -15.97 5.65 8.33
C LEU A 12 -16.16 7.13 7.98
N ALA A 13 -16.77 7.44 6.84
CA ALA A 13 -17.07 8.80 6.43
C ALA A 13 -18.03 9.49 7.45
N GLU A 14 -19.12 8.82 7.82
CA GLU A 14 -20.05 9.31 8.82
C GLU A 14 -19.37 9.52 10.19
N ARG A 15 -18.52 8.58 10.59
CA ARG A 15 -17.74 8.71 11.83
C ARG A 15 -16.79 9.91 11.76
N CYS A 16 -16.11 10.13 10.64
CA CYS A 16 -15.22 11.27 10.44
C CYS A 16 -15.98 12.59 10.64
N GLU A 17 -17.14 12.74 10.01
CA GLU A 17 -17.98 13.93 10.15
C GLU A 17 -18.43 14.14 11.59
N ARG A 18 -18.95 13.10 12.23
CA ARG A 18 -19.50 13.17 13.59
C ARG A 18 -18.44 13.48 14.64
N THR A 19 -17.22 12.92 14.49
CA THR A 19 -16.16 13.08 15.50
C THR A 19 -15.16 14.18 15.16
N ALA A 20 -15.27 14.77 13.96
CA ALA A 20 -14.31 15.72 13.41
C ALA A 20 -12.86 15.23 13.52
N THR A 21 -12.63 13.92 13.29
CA THR A 21 -11.32 13.28 13.30
C THR A 21 -11.10 12.46 12.03
N VAL A 22 -9.86 12.38 11.58
CA VAL A 22 -9.50 11.51 10.44
C VAL A 22 -9.84 10.07 10.75
N THR A 23 -10.54 9.41 9.84
CA THR A 23 -10.80 7.98 9.91
C THR A 23 -10.18 7.29 8.70
N SER A 24 -9.82 6.02 8.81
CA SER A 24 -9.13 5.32 7.73
C SER A 24 -9.57 3.87 7.58
N THR A 25 -9.39 3.37 6.37
CA THR A 25 -9.44 1.95 6.08
C THR A 25 -8.09 1.28 6.43
N ALA A 26 -8.05 -0.04 6.35
CA ALA A 26 -6.81 -0.77 6.17
C ALA A 26 -6.24 -0.51 4.75
N PHE A 27 -5.06 -1.09 4.43
CA PHE A 27 -4.47 -0.98 3.10
C PHE A 27 -5.30 -1.74 2.06
N LEU A 28 -5.68 -1.04 1.03
CA LEU A 28 -6.53 -1.50 -0.07
C LEU A 28 -5.68 -1.96 -1.26
N THR A 29 -6.19 -2.93 -1.98
CA THR A 29 -5.69 -3.29 -3.32
C THR A 29 -6.06 -2.21 -4.35
N PRO A 30 -5.39 -2.15 -5.53
CA PRO A 30 -5.73 -1.18 -6.57
C PRO A 30 -7.20 -1.24 -7.02
N ALA A 31 -7.79 -2.44 -7.08
CA ALA A 31 -9.20 -2.60 -7.43
C ALA A 31 -10.14 -2.00 -6.37
N GLU A 32 -9.85 -2.23 -5.09
CA GLU A 32 -10.60 -1.65 -3.97
C GLU A 32 -10.45 -0.12 -3.91
N GLN A 33 -9.24 0.40 -4.18
CA GLN A 33 -9.01 1.85 -4.28
C GLN A 33 -9.85 2.47 -5.38
N TYR A 34 -9.92 1.83 -6.55
CA TYR A 34 -10.73 2.29 -7.67
C TYR A 34 -12.23 2.31 -7.32
N ALA A 35 -12.75 1.22 -6.75
CA ALA A 35 -14.14 1.13 -6.31
C ALA A 35 -14.48 2.23 -5.30
N LEU A 36 -13.61 2.43 -4.29
CA LEU A 36 -13.81 3.42 -3.26
C LEU A 36 -13.72 4.86 -3.79
N THR A 37 -12.79 5.13 -4.69
CA THR A 37 -12.67 6.45 -5.32
C THR A 37 -13.92 6.80 -6.14
N ASN A 38 -14.45 5.84 -6.89
CA ASN A 38 -15.69 6.04 -7.64
C ASN A 38 -16.89 6.27 -6.70
N TRP A 39 -16.96 5.52 -5.61
CA TRP A 39 -17.99 5.68 -4.59
C TRP A 39 -17.94 7.07 -3.93
N ALA A 40 -16.75 7.59 -3.61
CA ALA A 40 -16.55 8.88 -2.96
C ALA A 40 -16.90 10.07 -3.87
N ARG A 41 -16.71 9.96 -5.20
CA ARG A 41 -17.03 11.03 -6.17
C ARG A 41 -18.46 11.53 -6.11
N HIS A 42 -19.39 10.72 -5.63
CA HIS A 42 -20.82 11.04 -5.56
C HIS A 42 -21.26 11.38 -4.12
N ARG A 43 -20.32 11.72 -3.25
CA ARG A 43 -20.56 12.01 -1.84
C ARG A 43 -19.83 13.26 -1.39
N ASP A 44 -20.38 13.91 -0.42
CA ASP A 44 -19.76 15.08 0.21
C ASP A 44 -18.78 14.59 1.29
N CYS A 45 -17.64 14.05 0.84
CA CYS A 45 -16.55 13.62 1.72
C CYS A 45 -15.20 13.82 1.04
N THR A 46 -14.22 14.29 1.79
CA THR A 46 -12.84 14.40 1.32
C THR A 46 -12.12 13.09 1.56
N LEU A 47 -11.64 12.45 0.48
CA LEU A 47 -10.94 11.17 0.50
C LEU A 47 -9.51 11.32 0.01
N VAL A 48 -8.53 10.89 0.80
CA VAL A 48 -7.12 10.80 0.42
C VAL A 48 -6.68 9.34 0.41
N LEU A 49 -5.96 8.91 -0.63
CA LEU A 49 -5.34 7.59 -0.72
C LEU A 49 -3.83 7.73 -0.52
N HIS A 50 -3.29 7.11 0.53
CA HIS A 50 -1.85 7.15 0.79
C HIS A 50 -1.30 5.79 1.24
N GLY A 51 -0.11 5.42 0.72
CA GLY A 51 0.53 4.13 0.99
C GLY A 51 1.74 4.19 1.93
N GLY A 52 2.14 5.39 2.36
CA GLY A 52 3.34 5.64 3.14
C GLY A 52 4.47 6.28 2.32
N GLY A 53 4.52 6.03 1.02
CA GLY A 53 5.51 6.60 0.10
C GLY A 53 4.94 6.81 -1.29
N GLU A 54 5.69 7.52 -2.13
CA GLU A 54 5.33 7.73 -3.52
C GLU A 54 5.36 6.40 -4.29
N GLY A 55 4.43 6.22 -5.21
CA GLY A 55 4.34 5.02 -6.06
C GLY A 55 3.89 3.74 -5.36
N CYS A 56 3.49 3.77 -4.10
CA CYS A 56 2.92 2.62 -3.41
C CYS A 56 1.69 2.08 -4.14
N GLU A 57 1.66 0.76 -4.32
CA GLU A 57 0.54 0.05 -4.95
C GLU A 57 -0.62 -0.10 -3.96
N ARG A 58 -0.33 -0.52 -2.73
CA ARG A 58 -1.31 -0.64 -1.66
C ARG A 58 -1.41 0.67 -0.90
N ARG A 59 -2.63 1.20 -0.77
CA ARG A 59 -2.88 2.47 -0.09
C ARG A 59 -4.04 2.33 0.88
N ALA A 60 -3.93 2.96 2.04
CA ALA A 60 -5.08 3.18 2.91
C ALA A 60 -5.88 4.38 2.42
N ALA A 61 -7.17 4.37 2.65
CA ALA A 61 -8.06 5.49 2.36
C ALA A 61 -8.34 6.25 3.66
N PHE A 62 -8.16 7.55 3.62
CA PHE A 62 -8.36 8.47 4.74
C PHE A 62 -9.52 9.39 4.42
N PHE A 63 -10.52 9.41 5.29
CA PHE A 63 -11.61 10.38 5.27
C PHE A 63 -11.21 11.56 6.13
N LEU A 64 -11.21 12.76 5.53
CA LEU A 64 -10.78 13.97 6.20
C LEU A 64 -11.98 14.76 6.72
N PRO A 65 -11.90 15.31 7.94
CA PRO A 65 -12.94 16.19 8.48
C PRO A 65 -12.96 17.52 7.70
N PHE A 66 -14.06 18.24 7.81
CA PHE A 66 -14.36 19.45 7.03
C PHE A 66 -13.31 20.57 7.11
N TYR A 67 -12.50 20.60 8.14
CA TYR A 67 -11.45 21.62 8.33
C TYR A 67 -10.08 21.22 7.77
N LEU A 68 -9.90 19.97 7.34
CA LEU A 68 -8.62 19.45 6.84
C LEU A 68 -8.69 19.24 5.33
N THR A 69 -7.75 19.84 4.60
CA THR A 69 -7.63 19.64 3.15
C THR A 69 -6.71 18.46 2.82
N ALA A 70 -6.77 17.99 1.58
CA ALA A 70 -5.85 16.93 1.12
C ALA A 70 -4.39 17.39 1.11
N GLU A 71 -4.12 18.69 0.97
CA GLU A 71 -2.80 19.30 0.96
C GLU A 71 -2.19 19.39 2.36
N ASP A 72 -3.04 19.57 3.38
CA ASP A 72 -2.63 19.68 4.78
C ASP A 72 -2.58 18.31 5.49
N PHE A 73 -2.98 17.23 4.80
CA PHE A 73 -2.98 15.89 5.37
C PHE A 73 -1.55 15.34 5.51
N ASP A 74 -1.12 15.07 6.74
CA ASP A 74 0.16 14.41 7.03
C ASP A 74 -0.02 12.89 7.20
N PRO A 75 0.42 12.07 6.23
CA PRO A 75 0.34 10.62 6.36
C PRO A 75 1.19 10.05 7.51
N ALA A 76 2.21 10.76 8.00
CA ALA A 76 3.06 10.32 9.10
C ALA A 76 2.32 10.28 10.45
N GLU A 77 1.21 10.98 10.59
CA GLU A 77 0.35 10.85 11.78
C GLU A 77 -0.40 9.50 11.79
N HIS A 78 -0.65 8.90 10.62
CA HIS A 78 -1.56 7.77 10.43
C HIS A 78 -0.90 6.48 9.96
N LEU A 79 0.30 6.55 9.41
CA LEU A 79 1.06 5.41 8.91
C LEU A 79 2.43 5.32 9.58
N ARG A 80 3.05 4.15 9.52
CA ARG A 80 4.42 3.91 9.99
C ARG A 80 5.23 3.21 8.93
N ALA A 81 6.55 3.42 8.97
CA ALA A 81 7.50 2.63 8.22
C ALA A 81 8.45 1.92 9.18
N VAL A 82 8.72 0.66 8.90
CA VAL A 82 9.73 -0.13 9.61
C VAL A 82 10.81 -0.54 8.63
N HIS A 83 12.05 -0.25 8.97
CA HIS A 83 13.22 -0.68 8.23
C HIS A 83 13.79 -1.94 8.84
N PHE A 84 13.94 -2.98 8.03
CA PHE A 84 14.63 -4.21 8.36
C PHE A 84 16.01 -4.21 7.71
N SER A 85 17.07 -4.24 8.51
CA SER A 85 18.44 -4.43 8.04
C SER A 85 18.79 -5.90 8.06
N ALA A 86 19.30 -6.45 6.95
CA ALA A 86 19.69 -7.84 6.77
C ALA A 86 21.15 -7.93 6.25
N PRO A 87 22.17 -7.58 7.06
CA PRO A 87 23.54 -7.42 6.57
C PRO A 87 24.19 -8.74 6.10
N PHE A 88 23.68 -9.88 6.56
CA PHE A 88 24.22 -11.21 6.25
C PHE A 88 23.31 -12.05 5.37
N GLY A 89 22.39 -11.43 4.64
CA GLY A 89 21.47 -12.13 3.75
C GLY A 89 20.70 -11.17 2.88
N ALA A 90 19.94 -11.72 1.97
CA ALA A 90 19.07 -10.95 1.06
C ALA A 90 17.68 -11.61 0.99
N PRO A 91 16.86 -11.54 2.06
CA PRO A 91 15.53 -12.09 2.04
C PRO A 91 14.69 -11.38 0.95
N GLY A 92 13.92 -12.17 0.22
CA GLY A 92 13.04 -11.63 -0.80
C GLY A 92 11.69 -11.14 -0.24
N HIS A 93 10.88 -10.52 -1.09
CA HIS A 93 9.55 -10.02 -0.73
C HIS A 93 8.67 -11.10 -0.05
N ARG A 94 8.72 -12.35 -0.55
CA ARG A 94 7.94 -13.46 0.00
C ARG A 94 8.38 -13.84 1.41
N ASP A 95 9.68 -13.75 1.69
CA ASP A 95 10.23 -14.09 3.01
C ASP A 95 9.76 -13.06 4.06
N TYR A 96 9.85 -11.76 3.73
CA TYR A 96 9.31 -10.70 4.59
C TYR A 96 7.82 -10.85 4.81
N LEU A 97 7.04 -11.04 3.73
CA LEU A 97 5.61 -11.21 3.85
C LEU A 97 5.26 -12.45 4.70
N GLY A 98 5.93 -13.56 4.49
CA GLY A 98 5.72 -14.79 5.25
C GLY A 98 6.03 -14.61 6.74
N ALA A 99 7.14 -13.93 7.09
CA ALA A 99 7.49 -13.63 8.46
C ALA A 99 6.47 -12.72 9.15
N ILE A 100 6.01 -11.67 8.46
CA ILE A 100 5.00 -10.74 8.97
C ILE A 100 3.66 -11.44 9.22
N LEU A 101 3.19 -12.24 8.26
CA LEU A 101 1.96 -13.02 8.42
C LEU A 101 2.09 -14.08 9.53
N GLY A 102 3.28 -14.63 9.72
CA GLY A 102 3.61 -15.57 10.80
C GLY A 102 3.45 -14.98 12.22
N LEU A 103 3.51 -13.65 12.36
CA LEU A 103 3.20 -12.95 13.61
C LEU A 103 1.67 -12.83 13.87
N GLY A 104 0.82 -13.36 13.00
CA GLY A 104 -0.64 -13.22 13.07
C GLY A 104 -1.14 -11.86 12.56
N ILE A 105 -0.28 -11.06 11.94
CA ILE A 105 -0.65 -9.77 11.34
C ILE A 105 -1.44 -10.03 10.06
N ARG A 106 -2.59 -9.37 9.91
CA ARG A 106 -3.41 -9.48 8.71
C ARG A 106 -2.77 -8.71 7.56
N ARG A 107 -2.87 -9.26 6.34
CA ARG A 107 -2.24 -8.67 5.14
C ARG A 107 -2.67 -7.22 4.88
N GLU A 108 -3.91 -6.91 5.14
CA GLU A 108 -4.46 -5.57 4.96
C GLU A 108 -3.97 -4.52 5.97
N TRP A 109 -3.28 -4.92 7.04
CA TRP A 109 -2.68 -3.98 7.99
C TRP A 109 -1.26 -3.56 7.59
N VAL A 110 -0.76 -4.16 6.51
CA VAL A 110 0.57 -3.90 5.94
C VAL A 110 0.43 -3.43 4.51
N GLY A 111 1.12 -2.36 4.18
CA GLY A 111 1.22 -1.78 2.84
C GLY A 111 2.23 -2.51 1.96
N ASP A 112 2.99 -1.74 1.20
CA ASP A 112 4.05 -2.26 0.36
C ASP A 112 5.29 -2.64 1.17
N ILE A 113 5.97 -3.67 0.69
CA ILE A 113 7.25 -4.13 1.19
C ILE A 113 8.31 -3.80 0.13
N LEU A 114 9.15 -2.84 0.41
CA LEU A 114 10.18 -2.35 -0.51
C LEU A 114 11.50 -3.04 -0.21
N VAL A 115 11.78 -4.15 -0.89
CA VAL A 115 13.01 -4.92 -0.71
C VAL A 115 14.19 -4.19 -1.33
N GLN A 116 15.29 -4.14 -0.60
CA GLN A 116 16.59 -3.61 -0.99
C GLN A 116 17.68 -4.70 -0.88
N ASP A 117 18.90 -4.37 -1.32
CA ASP A 117 20.01 -5.35 -1.33
C ASP A 117 20.33 -5.95 0.04
N HIS A 118 20.19 -5.17 1.11
CA HIS A 118 20.52 -5.59 2.49
C HIS A 118 19.38 -5.33 3.48
N GLY A 119 18.13 -5.47 3.03
CA GLY A 119 17.00 -5.25 3.91
C GLY A 119 15.70 -4.95 3.20
N ALA A 120 14.75 -4.38 3.92
CA ALA A 120 13.47 -3.93 3.37
C ALA A 120 12.86 -2.81 4.19
N TYR A 121 12.07 -1.96 3.56
CA TYR A 121 11.13 -1.08 4.23
C TYR A 121 9.72 -1.65 4.13
N VAL A 122 8.98 -1.57 5.21
CA VAL A 122 7.60 -2.05 5.29
C VAL A 122 6.71 -0.92 5.79
N PHE A 123 5.73 -0.53 4.99
CA PHE A 123 4.69 0.39 5.44
C PHE A 123 3.60 -0.37 6.19
N CYS A 124 3.10 0.19 7.26
CA CYS A 124 2.09 -0.47 8.09
C CYS A 124 1.19 0.52 8.84
N LEU A 125 0.08 0.01 9.35
CA LEU A 125 -0.74 0.75 10.31
C LEU A 125 0.01 0.87 11.65
N PRO A 126 -0.21 1.97 12.42
CA PRO A 126 0.45 2.17 13.71
C PRO A 126 0.27 1.02 14.70
N SER A 127 -0.89 0.35 14.65
CA SER A 127 -1.24 -0.75 15.58
C SER A 127 -0.35 -1.99 15.46
N VAL A 128 0.28 -2.22 14.29
CA VAL A 128 1.13 -3.40 14.05
C VAL A 128 2.63 -3.08 14.07
N ALA A 129 2.99 -1.81 14.05
CA ALA A 129 4.39 -1.39 14.07
C ALA A 129 5.20 -1.97 15.26
N PRO A 130 4.67 -2.01 16.50
CA PRO A 130 5.39 -2.61 17.63
C PRO A 130 5.76 -4.08 17.38
N ALA A 131 4.83 -4.89 16.85
CA ALA A 131 5.11 -6.30 16.57
C ALA A 131 6.13 -6.48 15.43
N LEU A 132 6.15 -5.57 14.45
CA LEU A 132 7.15 -5.58 13.39
C LEU A 132 8.55 -5.22 13.91
N LEU A 133 8.63 -4.32 14.90
CA LEU A 133 9.89 -3.90 15.51
C LEU A 133 10.55 -5.01 16.35
N GLU A 134 9.77 -5.98 16.80
CA GLU A 134 10.27 -7.15 17.54
C GLU A 134 10.68 -8.31 16.64
N LEU A 135 10.52 -8.19 15.31
CA LEU A 135 10.87 -9.25 14.37
C LEU A 135 12.40 -9.32 14.19
N GLU A 136 13.01 -10.42 14.63
CA GLU A 136 14.46 -10.64 14.60
C GLU A 136 14.90 -11.57 13.46
N GLN A 137 13.96 -12.27 12.80
CA GLN A 137 14.27 -13.26 11.78
C GLN A 137 13.26 -13.23 10.64
N VAL A 138 13.77 -13.25 9.41
CA VAL A 138 13.02 -13.36 8.16
C VAL A 138 13.53 -14.55 7.36
N GLY A 139 12.71 -15.59 7.23
CA GLY A 139 13.14 -16.85 6.67
C GLY A 139 14.27 -17.47 7.51
N ARG A 140 15.47 -17.57 6.94
CA ARG A 140 16.69 -18.07 7.62
C ARG A 140 17.66 -16.94 8.00
N THR A 141 17.30 -15.70 7.71
CA THR A 141 18.19 -14.54 7.89
C THR A 141 17.82 -13.78 9.15
N GLY A 142 18.80 -13.51 10.01
CA GLY A 142 18.62 -12.57 11.11
C GLY A 142 18.50 -11.15 10.59
N VAL A 143 17.54 -10.41 11.13
CA VAL A 143 17.29 -9.02 10.77
C VAL A 143 17.28 -8.12 12.01
N LYS A 144 17.53 -6.82 11.80
CA LYS A 144 17.32 -5.79 12.82
C LYS A 144 16.24 -4.85 12.34
N ALA A 145 15.16 -4.75 13.10
CA ALA A 145 14.08 -3.82 12.83
C ALA A 145 14.30 -2.48 13.51
N ALA A 146 13.98 -1.40 12.84
CA ALA A 146 13.99 -0.04 13.39
C ALA A 146 12.85 0.77 12.77
N ALA A 147 12.30 1.72 13.54
CA ALA A 147 11.36 2.69 13.00
C ALA A 147 12.06 3.59 11.96
N ALA A 148 11.37 3.89 10.89
CA ALA A 148 11.84 4.80 9.86
C ALA A 148 10.82 5.92 9.63
N GLU A 149 11.30 7.11 9.32
CA GLU A 149 10.45 8.21 8.87
C GLU A 149 9.91 7.91 7.47
N LEU A 150 8.63 8.18 7.22
CA LEU A 150 8.02 7.92 5.90
C LEU A 150 8.75 8.67 4.78
N ALA A 151 9.12 9.91 5.04
CA ALA A 151 9.83 10.75 4.07
C ALA A 151 11.27 10.27 3.76
N ALA A 152 11.87 9.48 4.66
CA ALA A 152 13.22 8.94 4.49
C ALA A 152 13.24 7.59 3.75
N VAL A 153 12.07 6.99 3.47
CA VAL A 153 12.00 5.72 2.75
C VAL A 153 12.37 5.94 1.28
N PRO A 154 13.42 5.27 0.76
CA PRO A 154 13.82 5.42 -0.63
C PRO A 154 12.70 4.96 -1.56
N VAL A 155 12.30 5.81 -2.49
CA VAL A 155 11.36 5.44 -3.55
C VAL A 155 12.10 4.54 -4.54
N PRO A 156 11.63 3.30 -4.79
CA PRO A 156 12.29 2.45 -5.77
C PRO A 156 12.19 3.08 -7.17
N GLU A 157 13.32 3.24 -7.84
CA GLU A 157 13.30 3.59 -9.25
C GLU A 157 12.53 2.51 -10.02
N ARG A 158 11.41 2.90 -10.64
CA ARG A 158 10.71 2.01 -11.56
C ARG A 158 11.61 1.75 -12.76
N LYS A 159 12.22 0.58 -12.83
CA LYS A 159 12.92 0.13 -14.04
C LYS A 159 11.90 -0.06 -15.16
N VAL A 160 11.60 1.01 -15.87
CA VAL A 160 10.72 0.97 -17.05
C VAL A 160 11.53 0.43 -18.21
N ARG A 161 11.15 -0.71 -18.73
CA ARG A 161 11.68 -1.24 -19.98
C ARG A 161 10.68 -0.90 -21.11
N PRO A 162 11.01 0.03 -22.02
CA PRO A 162 10.15 0.30 -23.15
C PRO A 162 10.06 -0.94 -24.05
N VAL A 163 8.85 -1.35 -24.38
CA VAL A 163 8.59 -2.44 -25.31
C VAL A 163 7.88 -1.86 -26.52
N THR A 164 8.50 -1.98 -27.68
CA THR A 164 7.90 -1.60 -28.96
C THR A 164 7.34 -2.85 -29.63
N PHE A 165 6.09 -2.77 -30.04
CA PHE A 165 5.43 -3.85 -30.78
C PHE A 165 4.44 -3.26 -31.80
N THR A 166 4.18 -4.03 -32.88
CA THR A 166 3.25 -3.62 -33.93
C THR A 166 1.97 -4.43 -33.80
N VAL A 167 0.83 -3.77 -33.92
CA VAL A 167 -0.49 -4.40 -33.93
C VAL A 167 -1.21 -4.09 -35.25
N GLN A 168 -1.98 -5.05 -35.75
CA GLN A 168 -2.75 -4.88 -37.00
C GLN A 168 -4.00 -4.02 -36.81
N SER A 169 -4.44 -3.83 -35.58
CA SER A 169 -5.61 -3.00 -35.26
C SER A 169 -5.47 -2.43 -33.84
N ALA A 170 -6.14 -1.31 -33.57
CA ALA A 170 -6.20 -0.68 -32.25
C ALA A 170 -7.19 -1.37 -31.27
N ARG A 171 -7.65 -2.57 -31.57
CA ARG A 171 -8.51 -3.35 -30.67
C ARG A 171 -7.74 -3.75 -29.42
N LEU A 172 -8.41 -3.72 -28.26
CA LEU A 172 -7.80 -4.02 -26.97
C LEU A 172 -7.15 -5.42 -26.94
N ASP A 173 -7.84 -6.43 -27.51
CA ASP A 173 -7.32 -7.80 -27.61
C ASP A 173 -6.03 -7.88 -28.43
N ALA A 174 -5.93 -7.11 -29.54
CA ALA A 174 -4.74 -7.05 -30.38
C ALA A 174 -3.57 -6.36 -29.65
N VAL A 175 -3.84 -5.26 -28.97
CA VAL A 175 -2.84 -4.51 -28.19
C VAL A 175 -2.31 -5.37 -27.03
N VAL A 176 -3.19 -5.99 -26.24
CA VAL A 176 -2.80 -6.87 -25.14
C VAL A 176 -1.99 -8.07 -25.63
N SER A 177 -2.44 -8.74 -26.71
CA SER A 177 -1.69 -9.87 -27.29
C SER A 177 -0.30 -9.46 -27.76
N GLY A 178 -0.17 -8.30 -28.41
CA GLY A 178 1.13 -7.76 -28.84
C GLY A 178 2.04 -7.40 -27.66
N MET A 179 1.48 -6.75 -26.63
CA MET A 179 2.21 -6.34 -25.45
C MET A 179 2.78 -7.52 -24.65
N PHE A 180 2.00 -8.58 -24.49
CA PHE A 180 2.38 -9.76 -23.70
C PHE A 180 2.89 -10.92 -24.56
N ARG A 181 2.99 -10.76 -25.88
CA ARG A 181 3.38 -11.80 -26.85
C ARG A 181 2.51 -13.06 -26.72
N LEU A 182 1.23 -12.88 -26.47
CA LEU A 182 0.26 -13.96 -26.35
C LEU A 182 -0.22 -14.39 -27.75
N SER A 183 -0.31 -15.70 -27.96
CA SER A 183 -0.99 -16.23 -29.14
C SER A 183 -2.50 -15.98 -29.04
N ARG A 184 -3.13 -15.59 -30.15
CA ARG A 184 -4.59 -15.59 -30.22
C ARG A 184 -5.06 -17.03 -30.38
N THR A 185 -5.78 -17.54 -29.43
CA THR A 185 -6.59 -18.76 -29.57
C THR A 185 -7.91 -18.42 -30.22
#